data_c834cf6279222580df1cefbf85969259
#
_entry.id   c834cf6279222580df1cefbf85969259
#
_cell.length_a   1.000
_cell.length_b   1.000
_cell.length_c   1.000
_cell.angle_alpha   90.00
_cell.angle_beta   90.00
_cell.angle_gamma   90.00
#
_symmetry.space_group_name_H-M   'P 1'
#
loop_
_entity.id
_entity.type
_entity.pdbx_description
1 polymer ?
#
loop_
_entity_poly.entity_id
_entity_poly.type
_entity_poly.pdbx_seq_one_letter_code
_entity_poly.pdbx_strand_id
1 'polypeptide(L)'
;QVAPPGTGILQRVNHINDYEYELGQRADNFDLLAESAICLGRSFCDVIGQVGSNWVHCNGTSPYDIVQICDEISAAAGARFFMAGQCLVDGLRAIGAERITVANGYYRPDWSEGINGYLEAAGFEILWAGDLIDQGLVADQAEKLRIEDDTLWDYPNHLMVAAAVDAHQRAPEADAVVQTGAGFRMMQVVDTVEGQIRKPVVASDFALYWAMLRHMGLAAAPGHGHLLSTLS
;
A
#
# COMPACT_ATOMS: atom_id res chain seq x y z
N GLN A 1 -16.04 -4.26 2.83
CA GLN A 1 -16.68 -3.21 2.03
C GLN A 1 -16.50 -3.46 0.52
N VAL A 2 -15.30 -3.80 0.04
CA VAL A 2 -15.04 -4.03 -1.39
C VAL A 2 -15.25 -5.48 -1.84
N ALA A 3 -15.16 -6.42 -0.92
CA ALA A 3 -15.30 -7.84 -1.22
C ALA A 3 -16.78 -8.22 -1.39
N PRO A 4 -17.09 -9.15 -2.31
CA PRO A 4 -18.46 -9.60 -2.51
C PRO A 4 -19.02 -10.34 -1.29
N PRO A 5 -20.36 -10.44 -1.15
CA PRO A 5 -20.99 -11.23 -0.11
C PRO A 5 -20.50 -12.68 -0.11
N GLY A 6 -20.27 -13.23 1.08
CA GLY A 6 -19.74 -14.58 1.25
C GLY A 6 -18.22 -14.67 1.38
N THR A 7 -17.50 -13.55 1.24
CA THR A 7 -16.06 -13.50 1.50
C THR A 7 -15.78 -13.60 3.00
N GLY A 8 -15.01 -14.60 3.40
CA GLY A 8 -14.46 -14.75 4.74
C GLY A 8 -13.07 -14.11 4.84
N ILE A 9 -12.73 -13.54 6.00
CA ILE A 9 -11.40 -12.98 6.26
C ILE A 9 -10.80 -13.70 7.46
N LEU A 10 -9.61 -14.27 7.27
CA LEU A 10 -8.74 -14.74 8.33
C LEU A 10 -7.56 -13.80 8.46
N GLN A 11 -7.16 -13.51 9.68
CA GLN A 11 -6.02 -12.63 9.95
C GLN A 11 -5.00 -13.34 10.83
N ARG A 12 -3.72 -13.21 10.46
CA ARG A 12 -2.57 -13.56 11.29
C ARG A 12 -1.69 -12.34 11.48
N VAL A 13 -1.36 -12.03 12.72
CA VAL A 13 -0.44 -10.93 13.05
C VAL A 13 0.99 -11.49 13.10
N ASN A 14 1.90 -10.85 12.38
CA ASN A 14 3.33 -11.09 12.50
C ASN A 14 3.84 -10.32 13.72
N HIS A 15 4.21 -11.05 14.76
CA HIS A 15 4.72 -10.44 15.97
C HIS A 15 6.24 -10.37 15.92
N ILE A 16 6.77 -9.16 16.06
CA ILE A 16 8.19 -8.89 16.24
C ILE A 16 8.38 -8.44 17.70
N ASN A 17 9.22 -9.12 18.44
CA ASN A 17 9.51 -8.76 19.82
C ASN A 17 10.21 -7.40 19.87
N ASP A 18 9.81 -6.57 20.84
CA ASP A 18 10.39 -5.24 21.06
C ASP A 18 10.48 -4.39 19.77
N TYR A 19 9.38 -4.39 19.01
CA TYR A 19 9.33 -3.72 17.71
C TYR A 19 9.30 -2.21 17.87
N GLU A 20 10.34 -1.54 17.38
CA GLU A 20 10.53 -0.09 17.42
C GLU A 20 10.27 0.59 16.05
N TYR A 21 9.59 -0.10 15.15
CA TYR A 21 9.25 0.37 13.80
C TYR A 21 10.49 0.62 12.91
N GLU A 22 11.57 -0.09 13.12
CA GLU A 22 12.77 -0.02 12.29
C GLU A 22 12.69 -1.01 11.12
N LEU A 23 13.19 -0.58 9.93
CA LEU A 23 13.25 -1.45 8.75
C LEU A 23 14.16 -2.66 8.97
N GLY A 24 15.26 -2.49 9.70
CA GLY A 24 16.16 -3.60 10.06
C GLY A 24 15.45 -4.73 10.80
N GLN A 25 14.59 -4.38 11.75
CA GLN A 25 13.81 -5.40 12.47
C GLN A 25 12.85 -6.18 11.54
N ARG A 26 12.32 -5.55 10.50
CA ARG A 26 11.53 -6.25 9.49
C ARG A 26 12.39 -7.13 8.62
N ALA A 27 13.56 -6.66 8.21
CA ALA A 27 14.51 -7.45 7.44
C ALA A 27 14.93 -8.71 8.19
N ASP A 28 15.28 -8.57 9.48
CA ASP A 28 15.66 -9.70 10.35
C ASP A 28 14.52 -10.71 10.60
N ASN A 29 13.29 -10.28 10.43
CA ASN A 29 12.09 -11.09 10.63
C ASN A 29 11.31 -11.37 9.33
N PHE A 30 11.96 -11.28 8.19
CA PHE A 30 11.30 -11.42 6.88
C PHE A 30 10.65 -12.81 6.69
N ASP A 31 11.25 -13.85 7.26
CA ASP A 31 10.75 -15.23 7.20
C ASP A 31 9.36 -15.41 7.84
N LEU A 32 8.95 -14.52 8.75
CA LEU A 32 7.60 -14.52 9.32
C LEU A 32 6.50 -14.39 8.25
N LEU A 33 6.81 -13.79 7.10
CA LEU A 33 5.87 -13.67 5.99
C LEU A 33 5.53 -15.05 5.41
N ALA A 34 6.56 -15.86 5.15
CA ALA A 34 6.39 -17.23 4.64
C ALA A 34 5.67 -18.12 5.66
N GLU A 35 6.08 -18.08 6.93
CA GLU A 35 5.43 -18.84 8.00
C GLU A 35 3.95 -18.51 8.14
N SER A 36 3.61 -17.22 8.09
CA SER A 36 2.23 -16.76 8.20
C SER A 36 1.40 -17.15 6.98
N ALA A 37 1.98 -17.03 5.77
CA ALA A 37 1.31 -17.45 4.55
C ALA A 37 1.04 -18.94 4.53
N ILE A 38 2.00 -19.78 4.92
CA ILE A 38 1.83 -21.25 5.02
C ILE A 38 0.72 -21.59 6.03
N CYS A 39 0.66 -20.90 7.17
CA CYS A 39 -0.39 -21.11 8.16
C CYS A 39 -1.78 -20.77 7.59
N LEU A 40 -1.92 -19.63 6.90
CA LEU A 40 -3.17 -19.21 6.27
C LEU A 40 -3.57 -20.15 5.12
N GLY A 41 -2.63 -20.61 4.31
CA GLY A 41 -2.88 -21.60 3.25
C GLY A 41 -3.40 -22.93 3.81
N ARG A 42 -2.82 -23.42 4.91
CA ARG A 42 -3.30 -24.60 5.62
C ARG A 42 -4.67 -24.39 6.28
N SER A 43 -5.10 -23.15 6.45
CA SER A 43 -6.44 -22.78 6.91
C SER A 43 -7.43 -22.59 5.75
N PHE A 44 -7.07 -23.07 4.56
CA PHE A 44 -7.88 -23.05 3.34
C PHE A 44 -8.22 -21.64 2.84
N CYS A 45 -7.31 -20.67 3.01
CA CYS A 45 -7.44 -19.38 2.35
C CYS A 45 -7.21 -19.54 0.84
N ASP A 46 -8.11 -19.00 0.02
CA ASP A 46 -7.99 -19.02 -1.45
C ASP A 46 -6.90 -18.06 -1.95
N VAL A 47 -6.70 -16.97 -1.22
CA VAL A 47 -5.70 -15.93 -1.52
C VAL A 47 -5.19 -15.31 -0.23
N ILE A 48 -3.94 -14.89 -0.22
CA ILE A 48 -3.26 -14.34 0.96
C ILE A 48 -2.65 -12.99 0.61
N GLY A 49 -2.88 -11.98 1.45
CA GLY A 49 -2.34 -10.64 1.29
C GLY A 49 -1.54 -10.18 2.51
N GLN A 50 -0.31 -9.73 2.30
CA GLN A 50 0.52 -9.09 3.32
C GLN A 50 0.27 -7.60 3.33
N VAL A 51 -0.17 -7.05 4.46
CA VAL A 51 -0.43 -5.62 4.67
C VAL A 51 0.85 -4.90 5.09
N GLY A 52 1.03 -3.67 4.59
CA GLY A 52 2.19 -2.83 4.87
C GLY A 52 3.22 -2.85 3.75
N SER A 53 3.30 -1.75 3.00
CA SER A 53 4.12 -1.65 1.77
C SER A 53 5.63 -1.72 2.03
N ASN A 54 6.11 -1.40 3.22
CA ASN A 54 7.55 -1.34 3.53
C ASN A 54 8.25 -2.70 3.59
N TRP A 55 7.52 -3.80 3.62
CA TRP A 55 8.13 -5.12 3.58
C TRP A 55 8.85 -5.43 2.25
N VAL A 56 8.46 -4.79 1.15
CA VAL A 56 9.07 -5.05 -0.16
C VAL A 56 10.49 -4.48 -0.30
N HIS A 57 10.87 -3.53 0.54
CA HIS A 57 12.19 -2.88 0.45
C HIS A 57 13.01 -2.95 1.74
N CYS A 58 12.48 -3.52 2.83
CA CYS A 58 13.15 -3.49 4.13
C CYS A 58 14.52 -4.18 4.16
N ASN A 59 14.79 -5.11 3.24
CA ASN A 59 16.06 -5.81 3.08
C ASN A 59 16.75 -5.52 1.73
N GLY A 60 16.41 -4.41 1.08
CA GLY A 60 17.02 -3.99 -0.18
C GLY A 60 16.59 -4.81 -1.40
N THR A 61 15.48 -5.54 -1.31
CA THR A 61 14.95 -6.33 -2.42
C THR A 61 14.44 -5.46 -3.57
N SER A 62 14.70 -5.90 -4.80
CA SER A 62 14.17 -5.26 -6.00
C SER A 62 12.72 -5.70 -6.30
N PRO A 63 11.96 -4.96 -7.12
CA PRO A 63 10.64 -5.39 -7.58
C PRO A 63 10.65 -6.76 -8.27
N TYR A 64 11.74 -7.10 -8.96
CA TYR A 64 11.92 -8.41 -9.58
C TYR A 64 12.05 -9.52 -8.55
N ASP A 65 12.90 -9.32 -7.53
CA ASP A 65 13.11 -10.31 -6.46
C ASP A 65 11.83 -10.52 -5.64
N ILE A 66 11.07 -9.46 -5.38
CA ILE A 66 9.79 -9.56 -4.66
C ILE A 66 8.76 -10.41 -5.41
N VAL A 67 8.71 -10.32 -6.73
CA VAL A 67 7.82 -11.19 -7.52
C VAL A 67 8.21 -12.66 -7.34
N GLN A 68 9.51 -12.99 -7.38
CA GLN A 68 10.00 -14.34 -7.13
C GLN A 68 9.70 -14.84 -5.72
N ILE A 69 9.93 -13.99 -4.71
CA ILE A 69 9.62 -14.30 -3.31
C ILE A 69 8.11 -14.57 -3.15
N CYS A 70 7.25 -13.76 -3.77
CA CYS A 70 5.81 -14.00 -3.74
C CYS A 70 5.43 -15.34 -4.39
N ASP A 71 6.09 -15.74 -5.47
CA ASP A 71 5.85 -17.01 -6.15
C ASP A 71 6.32 -18.20 -5.28
N GLU A 72 7.48 -18.11 -4.65
CA GLU A 72 8.00 -19.11 -3.73
C GLU A 72 7.10 -19.29 -2.50
N ILE A 73 6.67 -18.19 -1.87
CA ILE A 73 5.75 -18.22 -0.73
C ILE A 73 4.39 -18.79 -1.16
N SER A 74 3.90 -18.43 -2.34
CA SER A 74 2.64 -18.96 -2.89
C SER A 74 2.70 -20.48 -3.06
N ALA A 75 3.81 -20.98 -3.61
CA ALA A 75 4.02 -22.42 -3.79
C ALA A 75 4.06 -23.16 -2.43
N ALA A 76 4.73 -22.59 -1.44
CA ALA A 76 4.82 -23.17 -0.10
C ALA A 76 3.49 -23.13 0.67
N ALA A 77 2.71 -22.06 0.49
CA ALA A 77 1.41 -21.89 1.14
C ALA A 77 0.27 -22.66 0.46
N GLY A 78 0.43 -22.99 -0.82
CA GLY A 78 -0.64 -23.61 -1.63
C GLY A 78 -1.77 -22.63 -2.01
N ALA A 79 -1.54 -21.33 -1.85
CA ALA A 79 -2.45 -20.25 -2.20
C ALA A 79 -1.66 -19.03 -2.68
N ARG A 80 -2.21 -18.24 -3.61
CA ARG A 80 -1.52 -17.04 -4.11
C ARG A 80 -1.24 -16.04 -2.99
N PHE A 81 0.01 -15.62 -2.86
CA PHE A 81 0.48 -14.64 -1.90
C PHE A 81 0.82 -13.32 -2.60
N PHE A 82 0.39 -12.21 -2.01
CA PHE A 82 0.62 -10.85 -2.48
C PHE A 82 1.24 -9.99 -1.39
N MET A 83 2.17 -9.10 -1.76
CA MET A 83 2.72 -8.05 -0.89
C MET A 83 2.17 -6.68 -1.30
N ALA A 84 1.67 -5.91 -0.34
CA ALA A 84 1.02 -4.61 -0.61
C ALA A 84 1.90 -3.63 -1.39
N GLY A 85 3.21 -3.59 -1.11
CA GLY A 85 4.14 -2.72 -1.87
C GLY A 85 4.28 -3.12 -3.33
N GLN A 86 4.29 -4.43 -3.65
CA GLN A 86 4.28 -4.89 -5.04
C GLN A 86 2.93 -4.62 -5.71
N CYS A 87 1.84 -4.70 -4.97
CA CYS A 87 0.52 -4.38 -5.51
C CYS A 87 0.36 -2.91 -5.92
N LEU A 88 1.11 -1.97 -5.30
CA LEU A 88 1.19 -0.59 -5.79
C LEU A 88 1.76 -0.54 -7.22
N VAL A 89 2.88 -1.24 -7.44
CA VAL A 89 3.52 -1.36 -8.76
C VAL A 89 2.56 -1.96 -9.79
N ASP A 90 1.91 -3.06 -9.43
CA ASP A 90 1.00 -3.76 -10.32
C ASP A 90 -0.26 -2.94 -10.62
N GLY A 91 -0.78 -2.21 -9.64
CA GLY A 91 -1.92 -1.31 -9.78
C GLY A 91 -1.61 -0.12 -10.70
N LEU A 92 -0.45 0.52 -10.52
CA LEU A 92 0.02 1.61 -11.38
C LEU A 92 0.18 1.16 -12.84
N ARG A 93 0.78 -0.01 -13.06
CA ARG A 93 0.90 -0.60 -14.41
C ARG A 93 -0.47 -0.91 -15.02
N ALA A 94 -1.41 -1.39 -14.24
CA ALA A 94 -2.74 -1.73 -14.72
C ALA A 94 -3.55 -0.52 -15.22
N ILE A 95 -3.30 0.67 -14.65
CA ILE A 95 -3.90 1.93 -15.10
C ILE A 95 -3.06 2.67 -16.14
N GLY A 96 -1.89 2.13 -16.54
CA GLY A 96 -1.00 2.72 -17.54
C GLY A 96 -0.27 3.98 -17.07
N ALA A 97 -0.05 4.14 -15.76
CA ALA A 97 0.72 5.26 -15.22
C ALA A 97 2.23 5.04 -15.45
N GLU A 98 2.94 6.09 -15.82
CA GLU A 98 4.39 6.13 -15.98
C GLU A 98 5.00 7.18 -15.06
N ARG A 99 4.36 8.35 -14.93
CA ARG A 99 4.77 9.47 -14.09
C ARG A 99 3.83 9.59 -12.91
N ILE A 100 4.39 9.60 -11.71
CA ILE A 100 3.61 9.57 -10.47
C ILE A 100 4.00 10.69 -9.53
N THR A 101 3.08 11.06 -8.65
CA THR A 101 3.38 11.84 -7.44
C THR A 101 3.05 11.00 -6.22
N VAL A 102 3.86 11.11 -5.15
CA VAL A 102 3.76 10.24 -3.98
C VAL A 102 3.50 11.02 -2.71
N ALA A 103 2.35 10.79 -2.09
CA ALA A 103 2.04 11.23 -0.74
C ALA A 103 2.42 10.13 0.25
N ASN A 104 3.53 10.29 0.97
CA ASN A 104 4.09 9.26 1.85
C ASN A 104 3.41 9.18 3.23
N GLY A 105 2.40 9.99 3.47
CA GLY A 105 1.59 9.92 4.67
C GLY A 105 2.40 10.08 5.95
N TYR A 106 2.33 9.09 6.82
CA TYR A 106 2.96 9.09 8.14
C TYR A 106 4.37 8.51 8.17
N TYR A 107 4.97 8.21 7.02
CA TYR A 107 6.22 7.49 7.00
C TYR A 107 7.36 8.24 7.65
N ARG A 108 8.27 7.47 8.26
CA ARG A 108 9.59 7.94 8.67
C ARG A 108 10.42 8.19 7.40
N PRO A 109 11.44 9.06 7.45
CA PRO A 109 12.25 9.37 6.26
C PRO A 109 12.82 8.15 5.54
N ASP A 110 13.39 7.19 6.28
CA ASP A 110 13.94 5.94 5.73
C ASP A 110 12.86 5.05 5.06
N TRP A 111 11.64 5.07 5.57
CA TRP A 111 10.52 4.36 4.97
C TRP A 111 10.05 5.01 3.68
N SER A 112 10.01 6.36 3.66
CA SER A 112 9.65 7.14 2.47
C SER A 112 10.70 6.97 1.38
N GLU A 113 11.98 7.10 1.73
CA GLU A 113 13.09 6.87 0.80
C GLU A 113 13.06 5.45 0.21
N GLY A 114 12.84 4.45 1.06
CA GLY A 114 12.79 3.06 0.64
C GLY A 114 11.65 2.75 -0.34
N ILE A 115 10.44 3.20 -0.04
CA ILE A 115 9.29 2.96 -0.94
C ILE A 115 9.39 3.77 -2.24
N ASN A 116 9.90 5.02 -2.18
CA ASN A 116 10.13 5.82 -3.38
C ASN A 116 11.18 5.15 -4.28
N GLY A 117 12.33 4.73 -3.73
CA GLY A 117 13.35 3.99 -4.47
C GLY A 117 12.85 2.67 -5.06
N TYR A 118 11.93 1.98 -4.37
CA TYR A 118 11.30 0.77 -4.87
C TYR A 118 10.38 1.07 -6.10
N LEU A 119 9.62 2.15 -6.07
CA LEU A 119 8.78 2.59 -7.19
C LEU A 119 9.64 3.04 -8.38
N GLU A 120 10.74 3.78 -8.15
CA GLU A 120 11.70 4.15 -9.20
C GLU A 120 12.37 2.92 -9.82
N ALA A 121 12.79 1.94 -9.00
CA ALA A 121 13.35 0.67 -9.47
C ALA A 121 12.33 -0.16 -10.28
N ALA A 122 11.03 0.04 -10.04
CA ALA A 122 9.96 -0.55 -10.83
C ALA A 122 9.72 0.16 -12.17
N GLY A 123 10.40 1.30 -12.43
CA GLY A 123 10.39 2.06 -13.67
C GLY A 123 9.47 3.27 -13.70
N PHE A 124 8.94 3.71 -12.56
CA PHE A 124 8.12 4.93 -12.49
C PHE A 124 9.00 6.17 -12.33
N GLU A 125 8.62 7.26 -13.01
CA GLU A 125 9.18 8.59 -12.78
C GLU A 125 8.40 9.27 -11.65
N ILE A 126 9.08 9.56 -10.53
CA ILE A 126 8.48 10.31 -9.41
C ILE A 126 8.71 11.79 -9.63
N LEU A 127 7.65 12.52 -9.96
CA LEU A 127 7.69 13.98 -10.20
C LEU A 127 7.75 14.77 -8.89
N TRP A 128 7.13 14.26 -7.85
CA TRP A 128 7.19 14.79 -6.49
C TRP A 128 6.89 13.67 -5.49
N ALA A 129 7.58 13.70 -4.36
CA ALA A 129 7.29 12.85 -3.21
C ALA A 129 7.49 13.63 -1.91
N GLY A 130 6.62 13.45 -0.94
CA GLY A 130 6.73 14.06 0.37
C GLY A 130 5.71 13.52 1.36
N ASP A 131 5.91 13.85 2.63
CA ASP A 131 5.02 13.46 3.72
C ASP A 131 4.13 14.63 4.20
N LEU A 132 3.38 14.43 5.26
CA LEU A 132 2.49 15.46 5.82
C LEU A 132 3.24 16.72 6.28
N ILE A 133 4.51 16.58 6.68
CA ILE A 133 5.34 17.72 7.11
C ILE A 133 5.78 18.52 5.88
N ASP A 134 6.26 17.84 4.83
CA ASP A 134 6.64 18.47 3.56
C ASP A 134 5.47 19.21 2.90
N GLN A 135 4.26 18.70 3.13
CA GLN A 135 3.01 19.30 2.65
C GLN A 135 2.52 20.45 3.53
N GLY A 136 3.11 20.67 4.71
CA GLY A 136 2.65 21.66 5.68
C GLY A 136 1.30 21.33 6.33
N LEU A 137 0.86 20.09 6.27
CA LEU A 137 -0.38 19.59 6.86
C LEU A 137 -0.22 19.25 8.34
N VAL A 138 1.02 18.99 8.76
CA VAL A 138 1.45 18.73 10.14
C VAL A 138 2.71 19.54 10.36
N ALA A 139 2.85 20.15 11.53
CA ALA A 139 3.93 21.10 11.80
C ALA A 139 5.31 20.43 11.92
N ASP A 140 5.36 19.27 12.56
CA ASP A 140 6.61 18.55 12.83
C ASP A 140 6.38 17.07 13.15
N GLN A 141 7.47 16.35 13.39
CA GLN A 141 7.45 14.92 13.70
C GLN A 141 6.72 14.63 15.03
N ALA A 142 6.78 15.55 16.00
CA ALA A 142 6.11 15.33 17.29
C ALA A 142 4.59 15.39 17.14
N GLU A 143 4.08 16.32 16.34
CA GLU A 143 2.65 16.38 16.02
C GLU A 143 2.21 15.15 15.23
N LYS A 144 3.00 14.71 14.27
CA LYS A 144 2.74 13.52 13.47
C LYS A 144 2.62 12.27 14.34
N LEU A 145 3.57 12.04 15.25
CA LEU A 145 3.53 10.93 16.20
C LEU A 145 2.33 11.02 17.14
N ARG A 146 1.98 12.23 17.60
CA ARG A 146 0.80 12.43 18.44
C ARG A 146 -0.49 12.04 17.72
N ILE A 147 -0.62 12.34 16.42
CA ILE A 147 -1.77 11.91 15.62
C ILE A 147 -1.80 10.37 15.51
N GLU A 148 -0.65 9.73 15.31
CA GLU A 148 -0.54 8.27 15.26
C GLU A 148 -1.02 7.63 16.57
N ASP A 149 -0.57 8.14 17.72
CA ASP A 149 -0.94 7.65 19.04
C ASP A 149 -2.43 7.89 19.34
N ASP A 150 -2.93 9.10 19.10
CA ASP A 150 -4.31 9.48 19.36
C ASP A 150 -5.32 8.72 18.49
N THR A 151 -4.93 8.35 17.27
CA THR A 151 -5.81 7.70 16.30
C THR A 151 -5.59 6.19 16.18
N LEU A 152 -4.59 5.63 16.87
CA LEU A 152 -4.17 4.23 16.71
C LEU A 152 -3.97 3.87 15.22
N TRP A 153 -3.25 4.72 14.50
CA TRP A 153 -2.97 4.59 13.05
C TRP A 153 -4.20 4.73 12.13
N ASP A 154 -5.32 5.21 12.62
CA ASP A 154 -6.50 5.53 11.82
C ASP A 154 -6.55 7.03 11.54
N TYR A 155 -5.77 7.47 10.58
CA TYR A 155 -5.65 8.89 10.26
C TYR A 155 -6.98 9.52 9.84
N PRO A 156 -7.25 10.76 10.24
CA PRO A 156 -8.49 11.45 9.88
C PRO A 156 -8.64 11.60 8.36
N ASN A 157 -9.84 11.35 7.86
CA ASN A 157 -10.15 11.40 6.43
C ASN A 157 -9.74 12.72 5.76
N HIS A 158 -9.88 13.86 6.47
CA HIS A 158 -9.55 15.17 5.91
C HIS A 158 -8.04 15.32 5.65
N LEU A 159 -7.17 14.72 6.48
CA LEU A 159 -5.73 14.73 6.24
C LEU A 159 -5.37 13.85 5.03
N MET A 160 -6.02 12.70 4.87
CA MET A 160 -5.80 11.82 3.72
C MET A 160 -6.21 12.51 2.41
N VAL A 161 -7.36 13.18 2.40
CA VAL A 161 -7.81 13.96 1.24
C VAL A 161 -6.84 15.09 0.95
N ALA A 162 -6.46 15.87 1.97
CA ALA A 162 -5.54 17.01 1.82
C ALA A 162 -4.17 16.56 1.29
N ALA A 163 -3.62 15.45 1.81
CA ALA A 163 -2.33 14.93 1.36
C ALA A 163 -2.34 14.54 -0.12
N ALA A 164 -3.35 13.82 -0.57
CA ALA A 164 -3.44 13.41 -1.97
C ALA A 164 -3.70 14.60 -2.91
N VAL A 165 -4.54 15.56 -2.50
CA VAL A 165 -4.79 16.78 -3.28
C VAL A 165 -3.56 17.66 -3.38
N ASP A 166 -2.83 17.88 -2.27
CA ASP A 166 -1.59 18.65 -2.27
C ASP A 166 -0.50 18.00 -3.15
N ALA A 167 -0.33 16.68 -3.03
CA ALA A 167 0.61 15.95 -3.89
C ALA A 167 0.30 16.14 -5.39
N HIS A 168 -0.99 16.09 -5.78
CA HIS A 168 -1.40 16.40 -7.15
C HIS A 168 -1.10 17.86 -7.53
N GLN A 169 -1.33 18.81 -6.63
CA GLN A 169 -1.08 20.23 -6.93
C GLN A 169 0.40 20.53 -7.16
N ARG A 170 1.30 19.77 -6.53
CA ARG A 170 2.77 19.91 -6.71
C ARG A 170 3.26 19.31 -8.02
N ALA A 171 2.56 18.33 -8.57
CA ALA A 171 2.89 17.69 -9.84
C ALA A 171 1.60 17.35 -10.63
N PRO A 172 0.89 18.36 -11.15
CA PRO A 172 -0.41 18.16 -11.82
C PRO A 172 -0.30 17.37 -13.13
N GLU A 173 0.89 17.31 -13.72
CA GLU A 173 1.20 16.51 -14.92
C GLU A 173 1.39 15.03 -14.63
N ALA A 174 1.44 14.59 -13.36
CA ALA A 174 1.49 13.18 -13.01
C ALA A 174 0.28 12.41 -13.54
N ASP A 175 0.50 11.17 -13.93
CA ASP A 175 -0.56 10.29 -14.45
C ASP A 175 -1.45 9.77 -13.30
N ALA A 176 -0.86 9.59 -12.11
CA ALA A 176 -1.56 9.14 -10.91
C ALA A 176 -0.94 9.71 -9.63
N VAL A 177 -1.73 9.73 -8.56
CA VAL A 177 -1.27 9.95 -7.19
C VAL A 177 -1.10 8.61 -6.50
N VAL A 178 0.06 8.39 -5.88
CA VAL A 178 0.31 7.25 -5.01
C VAL A 178 0.16 7.68 -3.56
N GLN A 179 -0.65 6.95 -2.79
CA GLN A 179 -0.76 7.16 -1.35
C GLN A 179 -0.18 5.96 -0.61
N THR A 180 0.90 6.16 0.12
CA THR A 180 1.52 5.12 0.91
C THR A 180 1.03 5.14 2.35
N GLY A 181 1.19 4.00 3.04
CA GLY A 181 0.84 3.88 4.45
C GLY A 181 -0.51 3.20 4.70
N ALA A 182 -0.48 2.08 5.45
CA ALA A 182 -1.69 1.29 5.73
C ALA A 182 -2.69 2.00 6.69
N GLY A 183 -2.22 2.97 7.48
CA GLY A 183 -3.09 3.81 8.31
C GLY A 183 -3.89 4.86 7.53
N PHE A 184 -3.45 5.14 6.29
CA PHE A 184 -4.18 5.98 5.35
C PHE A 184 -5.20 5.13 4.60
N ARG A 185 -6.41 5.04 5.15
CA ARG A 185 -7.50 4.22 4.58
C ARG A 185 -8.14 4.92 3.40
N MET A 186 -7.39 5.07 2.31
CA MET A 186 -7.81 5.80 1.10
C MET A 186 -9.10 5.25 0.49
N MET A 187 -9.38 3.98 0.67
CA MET A 187 -10.61 3.36 0.18
C MET A 187 -11.90 4.07 0.63
N GLN A 188 -11.87 4.77 1.77
CA GLN A 188 -13.03 5.52 2.28
C GLN A 188 -13.23 6.86 1.57
N VAL A 189 -12.19 7.42 0.97
CA VAL A 189 -12.18 8.79 0.44
C VAL A 189 -11.73 8.87 -1.01
N VAL A 190 -11.31 7.77 -1.63
CA VAL A 190 -10.72 7.75 -2.97
C VAL A 190 -11.60 8.39 -4.03
N ASP A 191 -12.89 8.11 -4.06
CA ASP A 191 -13.83 8.71 -5.02
C ASP A 191 -13.91 10.25 -4.84
N THR A 192 -13.85 10.72 -3.59
CA THR A 192 -13.83 12.15 -3.29
C THR A 192 -12.56 12.79 -3.83
N VAL A 193 -11.40 12.17 -3.60
CA VAL A 193 -10.10 12.67 -4.08
C VAL A 193 -10.06 12.65 -5.61
N GLU A 194 -10.32 11.51 -6.25
CA GLU A 194 -10.31 11.38 -7.71
C GLU A 194 -11.30 12.33 -8.39
N GLY A 195 -12.46 12.56 -7.76
CA GLY A 195 -13.44 13.55 -8.22
C GLY A 195 -12.90 14.99 -8.21
N GLN A 196 -12.05 15.34 -7.24
CA GLN A 196 -11.44 16.66 -7.11
C GLN A 196 -10.25 16.83 -8.07
N ILE A 197 -9.32 15.88 -8.09
CA ILE A 197 -8.06 16.00 -8.85
C ILE A 197 -8.16 15.54 -10.30
N ARG A 198 -9.19 14.78 -10.65
CA ARG A 198 -9.40 14.20 -11.99
C ARG A 198 -8.25 13.30 -12.46
N LYS A 199 -7.60 12.64 -11.53
CA LYS A 199 -6.52 11.67 -11.76
C LYS A 199 -6.78 10.44 -10.91
N PRO A 200 -6.32 9.25 -11.35
CA PRO A 200 -6.38 8.05 -10.53
C PRO A 200 -5.55 8.18 -9.26
N VAL A 201 -6.01 7.56 -8.19
CA VAL A 201 -5.24 7.36 -6.97
C VAL A 201 -4.96 5.87 -6.81
N VAL A 202 -3.72 5.51 -6.49
CA VAL A 202 -3.33 4.13 -6.14
C VAL A 202 -2.78 4.13 -4.72
N ALA A 203 -3.43 3.43 -3.82
CA ALA A 203 -3.02 3.40 -2.42
C ALA A 203 -2.75 1.98 -1.92
N SER A 204 -1.89 1.88 -0.91
CA SER A 204 -1.38 0.61 -0.39
C SER A 204 -2.47 -0.34 0.08
N ASP A 205 -3.56 0.20 0.65
CA ASP A 205 -4.67 -0.59 1.18
C ASP A 205 -5.47 -1.25 0.05
N PHE A 206 -6.01 -0.47 -0.88
CA PHE A 206 -6.89 -1.02 -1.90
C PHE A 206 -6.15 -1.63 -3.11
N ALA A 207 -4.89 -1.29 -3.36
CA ALA A 207 -4.09 -1.97 -4.38
C ALA A 207 -3.90 -3.47 -4.04
N LEU A 208 -3.72 -3.79 -2.75
CA LEU A 208 -3.68 -5.17 -2.29
C LEU A 208 -5.02 -5.88 -2.53
N TYR A 209 -6.15 -5.25 -2.17
CA TYR A 209 -7.48 -5.83 -2.41
C TYR A 209 -7.78 -5.99 -3.89
N TRP A 210 -7.39 -5.02 -4.72
CA TRP A 210 -7.50 -5.12 -6.18
C TRP A 210 -6.75 -6.34 -6.72
N ALA A 211 -5.50 -6.56 -6.31
CA ALA A 211 -4.70 -7.69 -6.76
C ALA A 211 -5.33 -9.03 -6.34
N MET A 212 -5.81 -9.12 -5.09
CA MET A 212 -6.47 -10.32 -4.57
C MET A 212 -7.78 -10.62 -5.31
N LEU A 213 -8.66 -9.63 -5.48
CA LEU A 213 -9.93 -9.78 -6.20
C LEU A 213 -9.70 -10.14 -7.67
N ARG A 214 -8.73 -9.48 -8.34
CA ARG A 214 -8.33 -9.80 -9.72
C ARG A 214 -7.90 -11.25 -9.86
N HIS A 215 -7.07 -11.73 -8.93
CA HIS A 215 -6.61 -13.13 -8.95
C HIS A 215 -7.77 -14.13 -8.83
N MET A 216 -8.75 -13.81 -7.99
CA MET A 216 -9.95 -14.63 -7.79
C MET A 216 -10.99 -14.49 -8.90
N GLY A 217 -10.82 -13.59 -9.88
CA GLY A 217 -11.81 -13.30 -10.90
C GLY A 217 -13.08 -12.64 -10.36
N LEU A 218 -12.97 -11.86 -9.28
CA LEU A 218 -14.07 -11.22 -8.60
C LEU A 218 -14.11 -9.72 -8.90
N ALA A 219 -15.31 -9.21 -9.15
CA ALA A 219 -15.54 -7.77 -9.24
C ALA A 219 -15.48 -7.12 -7.86
N ALA A 220 -15.01 -5.88 -7.80
CA ALA A 220 -15.13 -5.05 -6.61
C ALA A 220 -16.51 -4.40 -6.49
N ALA A 221 -16.95 -4.10 -5.26
CA ALA A 221 -18.11 -3.24 -5.07
C ALA A 221 -17.83 -1.85 -5.69
N PRO A 222 -18.84 -1.17 -6.28
CA PRO A 222 -18.67 0.15 -6.87
C PRO A 222 -18.40 1.21 -5.81
N GLY A 223 -17.79 2.34 -6.22
CA GLY A 223 -17.58 3.50 -5.33
C GLY A 223 -16.26 3.44 -4.57
N HIS A 224 -15.23 2.80 -5.14
CA HIS A 224 -13.91 2.65 -4.50
C HIS A 224 -12.75 2.96 -5.44
N GLY A 225 -12.91 4.00 -6.27
CA GLY A 225 -11.86 4.56 -7.12
C GLY A 225 -11.66 3.84 -8.45
N HIS A 226 -10.84 4.47 -9.28
CA HIS A 226 -10.59 4.02 -10.66
C HIS A 226 -9.95 2.64 -10.71
N LEU A 227 -8.93 2.37 -9.88
CA LEU A 227 -8.22 1.10 -9.90
C LEU A 227 -9.17 -0.09 -9.67
N LEU A 228 -10.03 -0.03 -8.64
CA LEU A 228 -10.97 -1.11 -8.34
C LEU A 228 -12.07 -1.23 -9.42
N SER A 229 -12.42 -0.15 -10.11
CA SER A 229 -13.38 -0.19 -11.23
C SER A 229 -12.87 -0.97 -12.44
N THR A 230 -11.56 -1.25 -12.52
CA THR A 230 -10.98 -2.11 -13.59
C THR A 230 -11.30 -3.60 -13.42
N LEU A 231 -11.91 -3.99 -12.30
CA LEU A 231 -12.34 -5.37 -11.99
C LEU A 231 -13.80 -5.64 -12.43
N SER A 232 -14.18 -5.18 -13.58
CA SER A 232 -15.53 -5.39 -14.15
C SER A 232 -15.62 -6.64 -15.01
#